data_7dafa43e295b761f01cbe501be3179ec
#
_entry.id   7dafa43e295b761f01cbe501be3179ec
#
_cell.length_a   1.000
_cell.length_b   1.000
_cell.length_c   1.000
_cell.angle_alpha   90.00
_cell.angle_beta   90.00
_cell.angle_gamma   90.00
#
_symmetry.space_group_name_H-M   'P 1'
#
loop_
_entity.id
_entity.type
_entity.pdbx_description
1 polymer ?
#
loop_
_entity_poly.entity_id
_entity_poly.type
_entity_poly.pdbx_seq_one_letter_code
_entity_poly.pdbx_strand_id
1 'polypeptide(L)'
;MSAAKQAAPKITSAASELGRLGFSPRDFSRSHMDLNDRTVMVTGGTGSFGQEFVSTVIAQFKPRRLIIFSRDELKQYEMAQRFSPDTYPFMRYFIGDVRNRDRLEMAMRGVDFVIHAAAMKHVPIAEYNPFECVYTNILGAENVVTASIRQGVKRVVALSTDKAANPINLYGATKLASDKIFVAANNLSGAGGTRFSVVRYGNVVGSRGSVVPLFRKLIAEKAEFLPITDERM
;
A
#
# COMPACT_ATOMS: atom_id res chain seq x y z
N MET A 1 19.21 -50.65 36.02
CA MET A 1 18.67 -50.19 34.76
C MET A 1 18.56 -48.67 34.84
N SER A 2 19.54 -47.99 34.24
CA SER A 2 19.66 -46.51 34.28
C SER A 2 18.92 -45.93 33.08
N ALA A 3 17.87 -45.13 33.34
CA ALA A 3 17.12 -44.44 32.30
C ALA A 3 17.92 -43.20 31.82
N ALA A 4 18.42 -43.27 30.59
CA ALA A 4 19.05 -42.13 29.96
C ALA A 4 18.00 -41.01 29.75
N LYS A 5 18.18 -39.86 30.43
CA LYS A 5 17.48 -38.63 30.16
C LYS A 5 17.88 -38.11 28.78
N GLN A 6 17.00 -38.25 27.79
CA GLN A 6 17.14 -37.58 26.51
C GLN A 6 17.04 -36.06 26.75
N ALA A 7 18.11 -35.32 26.48
CA ALA A 7 18.10 -33.87 26.51
C ALA A 7 17.20 -33.31 25.40
N ALA A 8 16.28 -32.44 25.76
CA ALA A 8 15.44 -31.74 24.82
C ALA A 8 16.27 -30.92 23.79
N PRO A 9 15.88 -30.89 22.51
CA PRO A 9 16.64 -30.13 21.51
C PRO A 9 16.64 -28.63 21.90
N LYS A 10 17.83 -28.03 21.94
CA LYS A 10 17.99 -26.59 22.12
C LYS A 10 17.38 -25.90 20.92
N ILE A 11 16.28 -25.18 21.13
CA ILE A 11 15.68 -24.28 20.12
C ILE A 11 16.68 -23.13 19.91
N THR A 12 17.50 -23.23 18.87
CA THR A 12 18.31 -22.11 18.40
C THR A 12 17.35 -21.00 17.92
N SER A 13 17.51 -19.76 18.39
CA SER A 13 16.65 -18.67 17.96
C SER A 13 16.75 -18.49 16.44
N ALA A 14 15.64 -18.17 15.76
CA ALA A 14 15.60 -17.93 14.32
C ALA A 14 16.67 -16.89 13.87
N ALA A 15 17.02 -15.95 14.73
CA ALA A 15 18.09 -14.99 14.51
C ALA A 15 19.50 -15.63 14.39
N SER A 16 19.79 -16.70 15.14
CA SER A 16 21.08 -17.40 15.06
C SER A 16 21.21 -18.26 13.81
N GLU A 17 20.09 -18.75 13.31
CA GLU A 17 20.03 -19.57 12.10
C GLU A 17 20.16 -18.71 10.84
N LEU A 18 19.53 -17.54 10.81
CA LEU A 18 19.68 -16.54 9.75
C LEU A 18 21.12 -16.00 9.67
N GLY A 19 21.79 -15.80 10.82
CA GLY A 19 23.21 -15.39 10.87
C GLY A 19 24.15 -16.41 10.25
N ARG A 20 23.88 -17.73 10.42
CA ARG A 20 24.66 -18.82 9.78
C ARG A 20 24.50 -18.86 8.26
N LEU A 21 23.37 -18.35 7.74
CA LEU A 21 23.07 -18.21 6.31
C LEU A 21 23.58 -16.89 5.71
N GLY A 22 24.33 -16.08 6.49
CA GLY A 22 24.86 -14.80 6.04
C GLY A 22 23.82 -13.66 6.03
N PHE A 23 22.66 -13.86 6.67
CA PHE A 23 21.65 -12.80 6.81
C PHE A 23 21.78 -12.14 8.17
N SER A 24 22.11 -10.86 8.19
CA SER A 24 21.98 -10.04 9.41
C SER A 24 20.51 -9.68 9.63
N PRO A 25 19.96 -9.86 10.86
CA PRO A 25 18.65 -9.32 11.18
C PRO A 25 18.62 -7.82 10.90
N ARG A 26 17.65 -7.34 10.12
CA ARG A 26 17.50 -5.90 9.92
C ARG A 26 17.03 -5.27 11.23
N ASP A 27 17.72 -4.24 11.66
CA ASP A 27 17.26 -3.39 12.76
C ASP A 27 16.13 -2.48 12.25
N PHE A 28 14.91 -2.83 12.61
CA PHE A 28 13.72 -2.03 12.27
C PHE A 28 13.45 -0.90 13.27
N SER A 29 14.24 -0.78 14.32
CA SER A 29 14.11 0.29 15.31
C SER A 29 14.57 1.64 14.78
N ARG A 30 15.40 1.65 13.74
CA ARG A 30 15.88 2.86 13.08
C ARG A 30 15.03 3.21 11.88
N SER A 31 14.54 4.44 11.80
CA SER A 31 13.95 4.98 10.59
C SER A 31 15.02 5.06 9.49
N HIS A 32 14.92 4.20 8.49
CA HIS A 32 15.89 4.18 7.38
C HIS A 32 15.49 5.12 6.22
N MET A 33 14.32 5.75 6.31
CA MET A 33 13.83 6.66 5.29
C MET A 33 13.45 8.00 5.91
N ASP A 34 14.20 9.02 5.56
CA ASP A 34 13.88 10.41 5.90
C ASP A 34 13.03 11.03 4.80
N LEU A 35 11.84 11.51 5.16
CA LEU A 35 10.92 12.22 4.28
C LEU A 35 11.02 13.75 4.40
N ASN A 36 11.87 14.27 5.29
CA ASN A 36 12.11 15.70 5.40
C ASN A 36 12.68 16.23 4.08
N ASP A 37 12.21 17.39 3.66
CA ASP A 37 12.60 18.03 2.39
C ASP A 37 12.40 17.16 1.13
N ARG A 38 11.58 16.12 1.19
CA ARG A 38 11.25 15.26 0.06
C ARG A 38 9.88 15.57 -0.52
N THR A 39 9.73 15.32 -1.79
CA THR A 39 8.41 15.33 -2.44
C THR A 39 7.89 13.89 -2.47
N VAL A 40 6.79 13.66 -1.78
CA VAL A 40 6.13 12.35 -1.66
C VAL A 40 4.77 12.39 -2.34
N MET A 41 4.46 11.40 -3.16
CA MET A 41 3.16 11.26 -3.80
C MET A 41 2.47 9.97 -3.34
N VAL A 42 1.18 10.07 -3.02
CA VAL A 42 0.34 8.92 -2.63
C VAL A 42 -0.78 8.77 -3.64
N THR A 43 -0.75 7.70 -4.44
CA THR A 43 -1.90 7.36 -5.30
C THR A 43 -2.96 6.64 -4.47
N GLY A 44 -4.23 6.95 -4.72
CA GLY A 44 -5.31 6.46 -3.85
C GLY A 44 -5.27 7.06 -2.44
N GLY A 45 -4.64 8.21 -2.29
CA GLY A 45 -4.36 8.85 -1.00
C GLY A 45 -5.59 9.26 -0.19
N THR A 46 -6.78 9.34 -0.79
CA THR A 46 -8.05 9.59 -0.06
C THR A 46 -8.66 8.35 0.59
N GLY A 47 -8.06 7.17 0.38
CA GLY A 47 -8.46 5.93 1.04
C GLY A 47 -8.03 5.86 2.52
N SER A 48 -8.48 4.81 3.24
CA SER A 48 -8.16 4.63 4.68
C SER A 48 -6.65 4.62 4.94
N PHE A 49 -5.88 3.87 4.15
CA PHE A 49 -4.42 3.88 4.26
C PHE A 49 -3.83 5.27 4.00
N GLY A 50 -4.28 5.95 2.91
CA GLY A 50 -3.71 7.24 2.53
C GLY A 50 -3.93 8.32 3.59
N GLN A 51 -5.10 8.34 4.21
CA GLN A 51 -5.39 9.28 5.31
C GLN A 51 -4.49 9.05 6.53
N GLU A 52 -4.28 7.79 6.92
CA GLU A 52 -3.41 7.43 8.03
C GLU A 52 -1.94 7.71 7.70
N PHE A 53 -1.51 7.38 6.50
CA PHE A 53 -0.17 7.69 6.02
C PHE A 53 0.10 9.20 6.05
N VAL A 54 -0.84 10.03 5.55
CA VAL A 54 -0.71 11.49 5.57
C VAL A 54 -0.65 12.00 7.01
N SER A 55 -1.52 11.53 7.90
CA SER A 55 -1.50 11.88 9.33
C SER A 55 -0.14 11.58 9.97
N THR A 56 0.40 10.39 9.69
CA THR A 56 1.70 9.95 10.19
C THR A 56 2.86 10.81 9.64
N VAL A 57 2.83 11.11 8.34
CA VAL A 57 3.87 11.95 7.71
C VAL A 57 3.85 13.36 8.30
N ILE A 58 2.68 13.95 8.46
CA ILE A 58 2.54 15.30 9.05
C ILE A 58 3.05 15.33 10.49
N ALA A 59 2.80 14.26 11.27
CA ALA A 59 3.24 14.18 12.66
C ALA A 59 4.75 13.97 12.82
N GLN A 60 5.40 13.29 11.89
CA GLN A 60 6.78 12.83 12.05
C GLN A 60 7.79 13.55 11.15
N PHE A 61 7.35 14.16 10.04
CA PHE A 61 8.23 14.73 9.02
C PHE A 61 7.76 16.10 8.55
N LYS A 62 8.66 16.82 7.90
CA LYS A 62 8.39 18.08 7.19
C LYS A 62 8.74 17.92 5.71
N PRO A 63 7.86 17.28 4.91
CA PRO A 63 8.13 17.09 3.50
C PRO A 63 8.09 18.42 2.75
N ARG A 64 8.85 18.51 1.66
CA ARG A 64 8.79 19.67 0.75
C ARG A 64 7.43 19.76 0.05
N ARG A 65 6.88 18.61 -0.37
CA ARG A 65 5.52 18.46 -0.91
C ARG A 65 4.98 17.08 -0.55
N LEU A 66 3.71 17.01 -0.20
CA LEU A 66 2.95 15.77 -0.01
C LEU A 66 1.74 15.81 -0.94
N ILE A 67 1.79 15.00 -1.99
CA ILE A 67 0.83 15.01 -3.09
C ILE A 67 -0.17 13.86 -2.92
N ILE A 68 -1.44 14.21 -2.85
CA ILE A 68 -2.56 13.27 -2.87
C ILE A 68 -3.06 13.16 -4.29
N PHE A 69 -2.97 11.96 -4.87
CA PHE A 69 -3.44 11.69 -6.22
C PHE A 69 -4.58 10.68 -6.17
N SER A 70 -5.77 11.10 -6.55
CA SER A 70 -6.96 10.24 -6.58
C SER A 70 -8.00 10.75 -7.58
N ARG A 71 -8.96 9.89 -7.95
CA ARG A 71 -10.02 10.20 -8.92
C ARG A 71 -11.17 11.01 -8.32
N ASP A 72 -11.43 10.81 -7.04
CA ASP A 72 -12.63 11.23 -6.36
C ASP A 72 -12.46 12.66 -5.82
N GLU A 73 -13.11 13.61 -6.47
CA GLU A 73 -13.11 15.03 -6.12
C GLU A 73 -13.66 15.27 -4.72
N LEU A 74 -14.80 14.65 -4.38
CA LEU A 74 -15.45 14.85 -3.10
C LEU A 74 -14.56 14.39 -1.94
N LYS A 75 -13.96 13.21 -2.06
CA LYS A 75 -13.03 12.71 -1.03
C LYS A 75 -11.76 13.56 -0.92
N GLN A 76 -11.30 14.17 -2.01
CA GLN A 76 -10.19 15.13 -1.93
C GLN A 76 -10.63 16.39 -1.20
N TYR A 77 -11.82 16.91 -1.49
CA TYR A 77 -12.38 18.06 -0.78
C TYR A 77 -12.52 17.77 0.72
N GLU A 78 -13.15 16.64 1.10
CA GLU A 78 -13.28 16.22 2.50
C GLU A 78 -11.91 16.10 3.19
N MET A 79 -10.92 15.53 2.50
CA MET A 79 -9.56 15.39 3.03
C MET A 79 -8.87 16.75 3.20
N ALA A 80 -9.11 17.70 2.28
CA ALA A 80 -8.56 19.04 2.35
C ALA A 80 -9.15 19.87 3.50
N GLN A 81 -10.37 19.58 3.96
CA GLN A 81 -10.90 20.18 5.19
C GLN A 81 -10.12 19.75 6.43
N ARG A 82 -9.63 18.50 6.45
CA ARG A 82 -8.84 17.97 7.57
C ARG A 82 -7.36 18.36 7.48
N PHE A 83 -6.80 18.33 6.28
CA PHE A 83 -5.38 18.60 6.01
C PHE A 83 -5.26 19.75 5.01
N SER A 84 -5.73 20.95 5.43
CA SER A 84 -5.78 22.12 4.57
C SER A 84 -4.37 22.56 4.13
N PRO A 85 -4.18 22.97 2.87
CA PRO A 85 -2.96 23.64 2.42
C PRO A 85 -2.63 24.92 3.17
N ASP A 86 -3.63 25.59 3.77
CA ASP A 86 -3.41 26.78 4.60
C ASP A 86 -2.71 26.42 5.91
N THR A 87 -3.07 25.29 6.50
CA THR A 87 -2.42 24.77 7.72
C THR A 87 -1.13 24.01 7.41
N TYR A 88 -1.13 23.27 6.30
CA TYR A 88 -0.01 22.44 5.84
C TYR A 88 0.42 22.86 4.43
N PRO A 89 1.25 23.93 4.28
CA PRO A 89 1.56 24.52 2.97
C PRO A 89 2.25 23.57 1.96
N PHE A 90 2.73 22.42 2.42
CA PHE A 90 3.31 21.38 1.57
C PHE A 90 2.28 20.41 0.97
N MET A 91 1.00 20.45 1.41
CA MET A 91 -0.05 19.61 0.85
C MET A 91 -0.42 20.02 -0.58
N ARG A 92 -0.62 19.00 -1.44
CA ARG A 92 -1.12 19.18 -2.82
C ARG A 92 -2.15 18.13 -3.14
N TYR A 93 -3.26 18.55 -3.73
CA TYR A 93 -4.37 17.69 -4.12
C TYR A 93 -4.47 17.65 -5.63
N PHE A 94 -4.17 16.49 -6.23
CA PHE A 94 -4.18 16.29 -7.67
C PHE A 94 -5.25 15.28 -8.05
N ILE A 95 -6.28 15.75 -8.77
CA ILE A 95 -7.27 14.85 -9.37
C ILE A 95 -6.61 14.14 -10.56
N GLY A 96 -6.75 12.81 -10.58
CA GLY A 96 -6.26 11.98 -11.67
C GLY A 96 -6.50 10.50 -11.41
N ASP A 97 -6.47 9.74 -12.50
CA ASP A 97 -6.63 8.29 -12.53
C ASP A 97 -5.30 7.62 -12.88
N VAL A 98 -4.94 6.56 -12.17
CA VAL A 98 -3.71 5.79 -12.45
C VAL A 98 -3.75 5.11 -13.83
N ARG A 99 -4.92 4.98 -14.44
CA ARG A 99 -5.10 4.50 -15.81
C ARG A 99 -4.64 5.53 -16.86
N ASN A 100 -4.50 6.79 -16.48
CA ASN A 100 -4.01 7.87 -17.35
C ASN A 100 -2.52 8.12 -17.09
N ARG A 101 -1.67 7.56 -17.97
CA ARG A 101 -0.22 7.67 -17.86
C ARG A 101 0.26 9.11 -17.97
N ASP A 102 -0.26 9.88 -18.93
CA ASP A 102 0.18 11.25 -19.15
C ASP A 102 -0.10 12.13 -17.92
N ARG A 103 -1.26 11.93 -17.30
CA ARG A 103 -1.63 12.62 -16.06
C ARG A 103 -0.71 12.23 -14.90
N LEU A 104 -0.33 10.95 -14.80
CA LEU A 104 0.65 10.47 -13.82
C LEU A 104 2.02 11.12 -14.04
N GLU A 105 2.52 11.14 -15.27
CA GLU A 105 3.80 11.75 -15.61
C GLU A 105 3.83 13.23 -15.24
N MET A 106 2.76 13.98 -15.54
CA MET A 106 2.64 15.39 -15.13
C MET A 106 2.66 15.55 -13.61
N ALA A 107 1.94 14.69 -12.89
CA ALA A 107 1.82 14.74 -11.44
C ALA A 107 3.11 14.33 -10.71
N MET A 108 3.92 13.47 -11.33
CA MET A 108 5.18 12.96 -10.77
C MET A 108 6.40 13.87 -11.00
N ARG A 109 6.25 15.02 -11.66
CA ARG A 109 7.37 15.95 -11.87
C ARG A 109 8.01 16.38 -10.56
N GLY A 110 9.30 16.05 -10.38
CA GLY A 110 10.07 16.37 -9.18
C GLY A 110 9.61 15.63 -7.92
N VAL A 111 8.97 14.47 -8.08
CA VAL A 111 8.61 13.54 -6.98
C VAL A 111 9.81 12.66 -6.66
N ASP A 112 10.17 12.59 -5.36
CA ASP A 112 11.23 11.71 -4.87
C ASP A 112 10.71 10.30 -4.57
N PHE A 113 9.52 10.20 -3.95
CA PHE A 113 8.95 8.93 -3.48
C PHE A 113 7.48 8.80 -3.86
N VAL A 114 7.09 7.60 -4.30
CA VAL A 114 5.69 7.25 -4.60
C VAL A 114 5.23 6.11 -3.71
N ILE A 115 4.09 6.31 -3.05
CA ILE A 115 3.34 5.25 -2.36
C ILE A 115 2.12 4.93 -3.23
N HIS A 116 2.11 3.75 -3.83
CA HIS A 116 1.03 3.35 -4.71
C HIS A 116 -0.01 2.53 -3.94
N ALA A 117 -1.11 3.20 -3.55
CA ALA A 117 -2.23 2.60 -2.82
C ALA A 117 -3.53 2.57 -3.63
N ALA A 118 -3.54 3.10 -4.86
CA ALA A 118 -4.71 3.05 -5.73
C ALA A 118 -4.96 1.63 -6.24
N ALA A 119 -6.14 1.08 -5.97
CA ALA A 119 -6.58 -0.22 -6.46
C ALA A 119 -8.09 -0.36 -6.37
N MET A 120 -8.66 -1.23 -7.21
CA MET A 120 -9.95 -1.87 -6.93
C MET A 120 -9.69 -3.06 -6.02
N LYS A 121 -10.37 -3.08 -4.85
CA LYS A 121 -10.11 -4.08 -3.80
C LYS A 121 -11.34 -4.86 -3.35
N HIS A 122 -12.53 -4.43 -3.72
CA HIS A 122 -13.78 -5.04 -3.29
C HIS A 122 -14.08 -6.25 -4.18
N VAL A 123 -13.96 -7.45 -3.63
CA VAL A 123 -13.99 -8.71 -4.40
C VAL A 123 -15.27 -8.85 -5.25
N PRO A 124 -16.50 -8.73 -4.72
CA PRO A 124 -17.70 -8.86 -5.55
C PRO A 124 -17.78 -7.82 -6.67
N ILE A 125 -17.31 -6.58 -6.42
CA ILE A 125 -17.32 -5.53 -7.44
C ILE A 125 -16.26 -5.82 -8.52
N ALA A 126 -15.10 -6.36 -8.15
CA ALA A 126 -14.06 -6.74 -9.08
C ALA A 126 -14.49 -7.90 -9.98
N GLU A 127 -15.16 -8.92 -9.41
CA GLU A 127 -15.72 -10.05 -10.19
C GLU A 127 -16.79 -9.59 -11.16
N TYR A 128 -17.63 -8.65 -10.78
CA TYR A 128 -18.69 -8.10 -11.64
C TYR A 128 -18.13 -7.15 -12.72
N ASN A 129 -17.00 -6.47 -12.45
CA ASN A 129 -16.36 -5.51 -13.36
C ASN A 129 -14.90 -5.91 -13.65
N PRO A 130 -14.66 -7.04 -14.33
CA PRO A 130 -13.32 -7.61 -14.46
C PRO A 130 -12.35 -6.72 -15.22
N PHE A 131 -12.80 -6.08 -16.29
CA PHE A 131 -11.94 -5.18 -17.08
C PHE A 131 -11.51 -3.95 -16.29
N GLU A 132 -12.42 -3.34 -15.52
CA GLU A 132 -12.09 -2.20 -14.67
C GLU A 132 -11.08 -2.57 -13.58
N CYS A 133 -11.18 -3.80 -13.05
CA CYS A 133 -10.21 -4.34 -12.10
C CYS A 133 -8.83 -4.50 -12.74
N VAL A 134 -8.77 -5.09 -13.94
CA VAL A 134 -7.53 -5.26 -14.72
C VAL A 134 -6.92 -3.90 -15.07
N TYR A 135 -7.71 -2.98 -15.61
CA TYR A 135 -7.25 -1.64 -15.99
C TYR A 135 -6.70 -0.86 -14.80
N THR A 136 -7.35 -0.96 -13.64
CA THR A 136 -6.90 -0.22 -12.46
C THR A 136 -5.68 -0.88 -11.81
N ASN A 137 -5.72 -2.21 -11.58
CA ASN A 137 -4.73 -2.90 -10.77
C ASN A 137 -3.49 -3.34 -11.57
N ILE A 138 -3.65 -3.66 -12.85
CA ILE A 138 -2.54 -4.15 -13.71
C ILE A 138 -2.02 -3.02 -14.59
N LEU A 139 -2.85 -2.44 -15.47
CA LEU A 139 -2.38 -1.36 -16.35
C LEU A 139 -2.08 -0.08 -15.55
N GLY A 140 -2.83 0.18 -14.48
CA GLY A 140 -2.49 1.25 -13.54
C GLY A 140 -1.13 1.06 -12.88
N ALA A 141 -0.75 -0.17 -12.53
CA ALA A 141 0.58 -0.48 -12.00
C ALA A 141 1.68 -0.24 -13.06
N GLU A 142 1.48 -0.71 -14.29
CA GLU A 142 2.39 -0.46 -15.41
C GLU A 142 2.58 1.03 -15.68
N ASN A 143 1.50 1.81 -15.68
CA ASN A 143 1.55 3.26 -15.84
C ASN A 143 2.35 3.94 -14.72
N VAL A 144 2.16 3.51 -13.46
CA VAL A 144 2.94 4.04 -12.33
C VAL A 144 4.42 3.71 -12.48
N VAL A 145 4.77 2.49 -12.90
CA VAL A 145 6.16 2.10 -13.18
C VAL A 145 6.76 2.98 -14.26
N THR A 146 6.10 3.07 -15.41
CA THR A 146 6.58 3.84 -16.56
C THR A 146 6.75 5.32 -16.23
N ALA A 147 5.74 5.94 -15.60
CA ALA A 147 5.80 7.33 -15.18
C ALA A 147 6.93 7.57 -14.16
N SER A 148 7.10 6.66 -13.20
CA SER A 148 8.15 6.79 -12.18
C SER A 148 9.55 6.73 -12.77
N ILE A 149 9.80 5.81 -13.71
CA ILE A 149 11.10 5.71 -14.39
C ILE A 149 11.36 6.98 -15.22
N ARG A 150 10.38 7.43 -16.01
CA ARG A 150 10.53 8.62 -16.85
C ARG A 150 10.74 9.91 -16.06
N GLN A 151 10.12 10.03 -14.89
CA GLN A 151 10.25 11.21 -14.03
C GLN A 151 11.41 11.12 -13.03
N GLY A 152 12.19 10.05 -13.04
CA GLY A 152 13.34 9.88 -12.15
C GLY A 152 12.98 9.75 -10.68
N VAL A 153 11.79 9.18 -10.37
CA VAL A 153 11.38 8.89 -9.00
C VAL A 153 12.41 7.95 -8.36
N LYS A 154 12.86 8.27 -7.14
CA LYS A 154 13.90 7.48 -6.47
C LYS A 154 13.40 6.12 -6.00
N ARG A 155 12.22 6.10 -5.38
CA ARG A 155 11.62 4.87 -4.83
C ARG A 155 10.12 4.86 -4.99
N VAL A 156 9.60 3.68 -5.30
CA VAL A 156 8.18 3.37 -5.34
C VAL A 156 7.90 2.21 -4.39
N VAL A 157 6.93 2.40 -3.50
CA VAL A 157 6.40 1.33 -2.64
C VAL A 157 4.97 1.06 -3.05
N ALA A 158 4.70 -0.12 -3.58
CA ALA A 158 3.36 -0.54 -3.97
C ALA A 158 2.71 -1.36 -2.86
N LEU A 159 1.49 -0.99 -2.49
CA LEU A 159 0.71 -1.73 -1.52
C LEU A 159 0.05 -2.93 -2.18
N SER A 160 0.16 -4.08 -1.54
CA SER A 160 -0.45 -5.32 -1.98
C SER A 160 -1.25 -5.98 -0.84
N THR A 161 -1.56 -7.25 -0.96
CA THR A 161 -2.45 -7.97 -0.07
C THR A 161 -1.98 -9.41 0.12
N ASP A 162 -2.34 -10.02 1.25
CA ASP A 162 -2.24 -11.47 1.49
C ASP A 162 -2.95 -12.30 0.41
N LYS A 163 -4.05 -11.78 -0.14
CA LYS A 163 -4.84 -12.43 -1.22
C LYS A 163 -4.10 -12.55 -2.55
N ALA A 164 -2.95 -11.89 -2.71
CA ALA A 164 -2.04 -12.09 -3.82
C ALA A 164 -1.16 -13.36 -3.68
N ALA A 165 -1.17 -14.01 -2.51
CA ALA A 165 -0.54 -15.30 -2.30
C ALA A 165 -1.57 -16.39 -2.55
N ASN A 166 -1.40 -17.18 -3.62
CA ASN A 166 -2.35 -18.22 -4.04
C ASN A 166 -3.79 -17.67 -4.26
N PRO A 167 -3.99 -16.77 -5.24
CA PRO A 167 -5.24 -16.04 -5.42
C PRO A 167 -6.39 -16.98 -5.84
N ILE A 168 -7.53 -16.85 -5.16
CA ILE A 168 -8.78 -17.57 -5.45
C ILE A 168 -9.85 -16.66 -6.06
N ASN A 169 -9.54 -15.40 -6.31
CA ASN A 169 -10.44 -14.42 -6.89
C ASN A 169 -9.69 -13.42 -7.77
N LEU A 170 -10.41 -12.69 -8.61
CA LEU A 170 -9.85 -11.74 -9.57
C LEU A 170 -9.04 -10.63 -8.87
N TYR A 171 -9.52 -10.10 -7.74
CA TYR A 171 -8.78 -9.10 -6.99
C TYR A 171 -7.38 -9.62 -6.62
N GLY A 172 -7.30 -10.80 -6.01
CA GLY A 172 -6.02 -11.41 -5.65
C GLY A 172 -5.12 -11.66 -6.85
N ALA A 173 -5.69 -12.20 -7.95
CA ALA A 173 -4.97 -12.45 -9.20
C ALA A 173 -4.39 -11.17 -9.81
N THR A 174 -5.20 -10.08 -9.87
CA THR A 174 -4.71 -8.79 -10.39
C THR A 174 -3.65 -8.17 -9.48
N LYS A 175 -3.73 -8.35 -8.15
CA LYS A 175 -2.69 -7.89 -7.23
C LYS A 175 -1.41 -8.70 -7.34
N LEU A 176 -1.49 -10.02 -7.58
CA LEU A 176 -0.31 -10.83 -7.89
C LEU A 176 0.38 -10.37 -9.17
N ALA A 177 -0.39 -10.10 -10.24
CA ALA A 177 0.16 -9.57 -11.48
C ALA A 177 0.85 -8.20 -11.25
N SER A 178 0.18 -7.29 -10.53
CA SER A 178 0.75 -6.00 -10.11
C SER A 178 2.06 -6.16 -9.32
N ASP A 179 2.12 -7.08 -8.37
CA ASP A 179 3.33 -7.36 -7.58
C ASP A 179 4.50 -7.77 -8.49
N LYS A 180 4.23 -8.64 -9.47
CA LYS A 180 5.25 -9.09 -10.44
C LYS A 180 5.73 -7.94 -11.31
N ILE A 181 4.84 -7.04 -11.75
CA ILE A 181 5.18 -5.84 -12.53
C ILE A 181 6.13 -4.95 -11.73
N PHE A 182 5.80 -4.61 -10.48
CA PHE A 182 6.65 -3.75 -9.65
C PHE A 182 8.02 -4.39 -9.34
N VAL A 183 8.05 -5.69 -9.03
CA VAL A 183 9.32 -6.38 -8.76
C VAL A 183 10.20 -6.44 -10.00
N ALA A 184 9.62 -6.80 -11.17
CA ALA A 184 10.34 -6.85 -12.43
C ALA A 184 10.80 -5.47 -12.93
N ALA A 185 10.11 -4.40 -12.55
CA ALA A 185 10.47 -3.02 -12.92
C ALA A 185 11.88 -2.60 -12.44
N ASN A 186 12.43 -3.25 -11.40
CA ASN A 186 13.81 -3.02 -10.99
C ASN A 186 14.82 -3.38 -12.09
N ASN A 187 14.52 -4.39 -12.93
CA ASN A 187 15.35 -4.76 -14.07
C ASN A 187 15.25 -3.71 -15.20
N LEU A 188 14.03 -3.17 -15.41
CA LEU A 188 13.80 -2.13 -16.43
C LEU A 188 14.47 -0.80 -16.05
N SER A 189 14.52 -0.49 -14.77
CA SER A 189 15.07 0.76 -14.26
C SER A 189 16.61 0.81 -14.27
N GLY A 190 17.27 -0.35 -14.27
CA GLY A 190 18.71 -0.46 -14.27
C GLY A 190 19.40 -0.06 -12.97
N ALA A 191 20.73 -0.09 -12.99
CA ALA A 191 21.54 0.31 -11.85
C ALA A 191 21.47 1.82 -11.63
N GLY A 192 21.11 2.27 -10.43
CA GLY A 192 20.97 3.69 -10.10
C GLY A 192 19.63 4.34 -10.48
N GLY A 193 18.74 3.63 -11.19
CA GLY A 193 17.40 4.11 -11.50
C GLY A 193 16.41 3.99 -10.35
N THR A 194 15.12 4.15 -10.66
CA THR A 194 14.00 3.99 -9.71
C THR A 194 14.04 2.63 -9.04
N ARG A 195 13.85 2.58 -7.71
CA ARG A 195 13.73 1.32 -6.96
C ARG A 195 12.30 1.04 -6.60
N PHE A 196 11.84 -0.17 -6.91
CA PHE A 196 10.48 -0.62 -6.69
C PHE A 196 10.43 -1.68 -5.59
N SER A 197 9.46 -1.56 -4.69
CA SER A 197 9.20 -2.53 -3.62
C SER A 197 7.70 -2.77 -3.50
N VAL A 198 7.35 -3.96 -3.03
CA VAL A 198 5.96 -4.35 -2.75
C VAL A 198 5.83 -4.69 -1.28
N VAL A 199 4.76 -4.21 -0.65
CA VAL A 199 4.40 -4.55 0.73
C VAL A 199 3.06 -5.28 0.70
N ARG A 200 3.06 -6.54 1.11
CA ARG A 200 1.84 -7.34 1.34
C ARG A 200 1.43 -7.25 2.80
N TYR A 201 0.15 -7.06 3.05
CA TYR A 201 -0.43 -7.07 4.39
C TYR A 201 -1.81 -7.71 4.36
N GLY A 202 -2.27 -8.18 5.51
CA GLY A 202 -3.58 -8.80 5.68
C GLY A 202 -4.73 -7.79 5.80
N ASN A 203 -5.77 -8.18 6.51
CA ASN A 203 -6.93 -7.31 6.74
C ASN A 203 -6.57 -6.16 7.69
N VAL A 204 -6.91 -4.94 7.27
CA VAL A 204 -6.72 -3.73 8.08
C VAL A 204 -7.98 -3.48 8.90
N VAL A 205 -7.86 -3.62 10.21
CA VAL A 205 -8.96 -3.39 11.16
C VAL A 205 -9.47 -1.95 11.02
N GLY A 206 -10.81 -1.81 10.95
CA GLY A 206 -11.44 -0.50 10.86
C GLY A 206 -11.34 0.20 9.50
N SER A 207 -10.76 -0.43 8.47
CA SER A 207 -10.72 0.16 7.13
C SER A 207 -12.12 0.25 6.51
N ARG A 208 -12.35 1.28 5.66
CA ARG A 208 -13.64 1.48 4.98
C ARG A 208 -14.03 0.24 4.18
N GLY A 209 -15.28 -0.24 4.38
CA GLY A 209 -15.81 -1.44 3.75
C GLY A 209 -15.33 -2.76 4.37
N SER A 210 -14.68 -2.72 5.54
CA SER A 210 -14.33 -3.92 6.31
C SER A 210 -15.44 -4.30 7.31
N VAL A 211 -15.35 -5.51 7.87
CA VAL A 211 -16.36 -6.09 8.74
C VAL A 211 -16.60 -5.27 10.01
N VAL A 212 -15.56 -4.72 10.63
CA VAL A 212 -15.70 -3.98 11.90
C VAL A 212 -16.56 -2.71 11.75
N PRO A 213 -16.33 -1.81 10.77
CA PRO A 213 -17.24 -0.69 10.53
C PRO A 213 -18.67 -1.13 10.16
N LEU A 214 -18.81 -2.22 9.39
CA LEU A 214 -20.13 -2.77 9.06
C LEU A 214 -20.89 -3.20 10.33
N PHE A 215 -20.26 -3.99 11.19
CA PHE A 215 -20.90 -4.47 12.43
C PHE A 215 -21.22 -3.32 13.36
N ARG A 216 -20.33 -2.35 13.53
CA ARG A 216 -20.62 -1.14 14.33
C ARG A 216 -21.83 -0.37 13.81
N LYS A 217 -21.95 -0.25 12.47
CA LYS A 217 -23.11 0.39 11.85
C LYS A 217 -24.40 -0.41 12.14
N LEU A 218 -24.40 -1.72 11.91
CA LEU A 218 -25.55 -2.59 12.15
C LEU A 218 -25.99 -2.57 13.63
N ILE A 219 -25.04 -2.58 14.57
CA ILE A 219 -25.33 -2.45 16.00
C ILE A 219 -25.97 -1.09 16.31
N ALA A 220 -25.46 0.00 15.75
CA ALA A 220 -26.01 1.34 15.94
C ALA A 220 -27.44 1.47 15.36
N GLU A 221 -27.71 0.79 14.25
CA GLU A 221 -29.02 0.71 13.59
C GLU A 221 -29.97 -0.31 14.25
N LYS A 222 -29.53 -0.97 15.33
CA LYS A 222 -30.30 -2.01 16.07
C LYS A 222 -30.74 -3.15 15.16
N ALA A 223 -29.89 -3.57 14.23
CA ALA A 223 -30.15 -4.73 13.39
C ALA A 223 -30.37 -6.00 14.25
N GLU A 224 -31.32 -6.83 13.84
CA GLU A 224 -31.70 -8.04 14.56
C GLU A 224 -30.59 -9.08 14.63
N PHE A 225 -29.70 -9.10 13.61
CA PHE A 225 -28.56 -10.03 13.54
C PHE A 225 -27.35 -9.39 12.86
N LEU A 226 -26.16 -9.95 13.14
CA LEU A 226 -24.91 -9.62 12.44
C LEU A 226 -24.60 -10.76 11.45
N PRO A 227 -24.37 -10.48 10.15
CA PRO A 227 -24.07 -11.50 9.17
C PRO A 227 -22.67 -12.07 9.41
N ILE A 228 -22.58 -13.34 9.71
CA ILE A 228 -21.33 -14.10 9.84
C ILE A 228 -21.24 -15.03 8.65
N THR A 229 -20.11 -15.04 7.96
CA THR A 229 -19.89 -15.88 6.76
C THR A 229 -19.31 -17.24 7.10
N ASP A 230 -18.72 -17.41 8.29
CA ASP A 230 -18.15 -18.65 8.79
C ASP A 230 -18.23 -18.66 10.33
N GLU A 231 -18.61 -19.79 10.93
CA GLU A 231 -18.75 -19.94 12.37
C GLU A 231 -17.44 -19.75 13.15
N ARG A 232 -16.30 -19.83 12.45
CA ARG A 232 -14.97 -19.68 13.03
C ARG A 232 -14.46 -18.23 13.04
N MET A 233 -15.27 -17.27 12.60
CA MET A 233 -14.92 -15.83 12.57
C MET A 233 -14.90 -15.24 13.99
#